data_7d79b2011aed16759d557df98dc627c2
#
_entry.id   7d79b2011aed16759d557df98dc627c2
#
_cell.length_a   1.000
_cell.length_b   1.000
_cell.length_c   1.000
_cell.angle_alpha   90.00
_cell.angle_beta   90.00
_cell.angle_gamma   90.00
#
_symmetry.space_group_name_H-M   'P 1'
#
loop_
_entity.id
_entity.type
_entity.pdbx_description
1 polymer ?
#
loop_
_entity_poly.entity_id
_entity_poly.type
_entity_poly.pdbx_seq_one_letter_code
_entity_poly.pdbx_strand_id
1 'polypeptide(L)'
;MGVKSRLRDTVDRLEPPPRAVDWSLFAFVAAEVVTGLVSFTVGVPEGWPLFWLHRGLGFGIVALLAWKLARVRRRLTDPSLWRRSTALSVLTLVAALGALSTGIVWVFGLDVRLSYWTLLSVHVGFGLALLPLVGAHAATRFRLPRRVDFERRRTAIRYTVLLAAGGAAYRLQQGLNDLLGTAGADRRFTGSQPRAGAGNGAFPITSWVADDPDPIDRDGYRLRVDGLVSDPFELDADELDAGHETAALLDCTSGWYTVQNWRGIRVGDLLEAAGGATADGPDREPAYARFTSVTGYR
;
A
#
# COMPACT_ATOMS: atom_id res chain seq x y z
N MET A 1 -15.23 -40.16 14.12
CA MET A 1 -15.41 -38.75 13.75
C MET A 1 -14.14 -38.28 13.05
N GLY A 2 -14.18 -38.00 11.76
CA GLY A 2 -12.98 -37.72 10.95
C GLY A 2 -12.40 -36.32 11.22
N VAL A 3 -11.12 -36.12 10.92
CA VAL A 3 -10.42 -34.84 11.08
C VAL A 3 -11.19 -33.68 10.40
N LYS A 4 -11.81 -33.91 9.24
CA LYS A 4 -12.61 -32.91 8.52
C LYS A 4 -13.85 -32.46 9.32
N SER A 5 -14.53 -33.33 10.08
CA SER A 5 -15.67 -32.91 10.89
C SER A 5 -15.23 -32.08 12.09
N ARG A 6 -14.15 -32.44 12.75
CA ARG A 6 -13.59 -31.68 13.89
C ARG A 6 -13.12 -30.27 13.49
N LEU A 7 -12.47 -30.15 12.33
CA LEU A 7 -12.05 -28.85 11.79
C LEU A 7 -13.27 -27.97 11.49
N ARG A 8 -14.30 -28.53 10.84
CA ARG A 8 -15.54 -27.81 10.54
C ARG A 8 -16.23 -27.33 11.82
N ASP A 9 -16.40 -28.22 12.80
CA ASP A 9 -17.01 -27.87 14.09
C ASP A 9 -16.23 -26.78 14.83
N THR A 10 -14.89 -26.76 14.71
CA THR A 10 -14.05 -25.73 15.30
C THR A 10 -14.23 -24.39 14.60
N VAL A 11 -14.24 -24.38 13.26
CA VAL A 11 -14.44 -23.17 12.45
C VAL A 11 -15.82 -22.57 12.71
N ASP A 12 -16.88 -23.42 12.77
CA ASP A 12 -18.24 -22.97 13.07
C ASP A 12 -18.38 -22.39 14.49
N ARG A 13 -17.61 -22.90 15.45
CA ARG A 13 -17.56 -22.34 16.82
C ARG A 13 -16.86 -20.99 16.87
N LEU A 14 -15.94 -20.71 15.95
CA LEU A 14 -15.21 -19.46 15.88
C LEU A 14 -15.96 -18.37 15.08
N GLU A 15 -17.00 -18.73 14.32
CA GLU A 15 -17.77 -17.76 13.53
C GLU A 15 -18.44 -16.72 14.43
N PRO A 16 -18.14 -15.41 14.24
CA PRO A 16 -18.82 -14.33 14.95
C PRO A 16 -20.30 -14.21 14.52
N PRO A 17 -21.13 -13.48 15.28
CA PRO A 17 -22.51 -13.21 14.87
C PRO A 17 -22.58 -12.54 13.48
N PRO A 18 -23.61 -12.85 12.65
CA PRO A 18 -23.69 -12.35 11.28
C PRO A 18 -23.53 -10.83 11.13
N ARG A 19 -24.13 -10.06 12.02
CA ARG A 19 -23.99 -8.60 12.00
C ARG A 19 -22.58 -8.15 12.36
N ALA A 20 -21.94 -8.83 13.32
CA ALA A 20 -20.56 -8.55 13.69
C ALA A 20 -19.63 -8.85 12.49
N VAL A 21 -19.81 -9.95 11.76
CA VAL A 21 -19.04 -10.25 10.54
C VAL A 21 -19.21 -9.13 9.49
N ASP A 22 -20.45 -8.71 9.24
CA ASP A 22 -20.75 -7.68 8.23
C ASP A 22 -20.07 -6.34 8.56
N TRP A 23 -20.21 -5.87 9.80
CA TRP A 23 -19.60 -4.62 10.24
C TRP A 23 -18.09 -4.68 10.41
N SER A 24 -17.56 -5.85 10.77
CA SER A 24 -16.10 -6.04 10.83
C SER A 24 -15.49 -6.07 9.45
N LEU A 25 -16.13 -6.69 8.45
CA LEU A 25 -15.70 -6.58 7.06
C LEU A 25 -15.66 -5.12 6.60
N PHE A 26 -16.70 -4.34 6.90
CA PHE A 26 -16.71 -2.93 6.57
C PHE A 26 -15.56 -2.17 7.25
N ALA A 27 -15.37 -2.36 8.56
CA ALA A 27 -14.33 -1.70 9.32
C ALA A 27 -12.92 -2.10 8.86
N PHE A 28 -12.70 -3.39 8.56
CA PHE A 28 -11.42 -3.89 8.08
C PHE A 28 -11.10 -3.34 6.68
N VAL A 29 -12.07 -3.33 5.77
CA VAL A 29 -11.88 -2.72 4.43
C VAL A 29 -11.57 -1.24 4.55
N ALA A 30 -12.27 -0.49 5.41
CA ALA A 30 -11.97 0.92 5.64
C ALA A 30 -10.54 1.11 6.20
N ALA A 31 -10.15 0.28 7.17
CA ALA A 31 -8.79 0.31 7.73
C ALA A 31 -7.73 -0.09 6.69
N GLU A 32 -8.01 -1.06 5.82
CA GLU A 32 -7.13 -1.43 4.70
C GLU A 32 -6.90 -0.26 3.74
N VAL A 33 -7.97 0.43 3.35
CA VAL A 33 -7.83 1.60 2.47
C VAL A 33 -7.03 2.71 3.16
N VAL A 34 -7.32 3.00 4.43
CA VAL A 34 -6.59 4.02 5.19
C VAL A 34 -5.11 3.65 5.33
N THR A 35 -4.81 2.43 5.77
CA THR A 35 -3.42 1.98 5.94
C THR A 35 -2.69 1.90 4.61
N GLY A 36 -3.37 1.49 3.53
CA GLY A 36 -2.84 1.49 2.18
C GLY A 36 -2.48 2.90 1.68
N LEU A 37 -3.37 3.88 1.85
CA LEU A 37 -3.11 5.27 1.46
C LEU A 37 -1.99 5.91 2.30
N VAL A 38 -2.00 5.70 3.62
CA VAL A 38 -0.94 6.21 4.51
C VAL A 38 0.41 5.59 4.17
N SER A 39 0.44 4.34 3.69
CA SER A 39 1.69 3.65 3.34
C SER A 39 2.49 4.36 2.24
N PHE A 40 1.85 5.15 1.37
CA PHE A 40 2.55 5.95 0.36
C PHE A 40 3.40 7.08 0.95
N THR A 41 3.16 7.46 2.19
CA THR A 41 3.90 8.53 2.88
C THR A 41 4.94 8.01 3.86
N VAL A 42 5.07 6.68 4.01
CA VAL A 42 5.93 6.04 5.02
C VAL A 42 7.03 5.24 4.34
N GLY A 43 8.26 5.76 4.38
CA GLY A 43 9.45 5.10 3.83
C GLY A 43 10.52 4.73 4.88
N VAL A 44 10.35 5.19 6.12
CA VAL A 44 11.31 4.95 7.22
C VAL A 44 11.05 3.61 7.92
N PRO A 45 12.09 2.91 8.40
CA PRO A 45 11.94 1.57 9.00
C PRO A 45 10.97 1.52 10.18
N GLU A 46 10.86 2.58 10.96
CA GLU A 46 9.96 2.69 12.10
C GLU A 46 8.49 2.57 11.71
N GLY A 47 8.15 2.80 10.44
CA GLY A 47 6.81 2.63 9.88
C GLY A 47 6.37 1.18 9.66
N TRP A 48 7.23 0.18 9.92
CA TRP A 48 6.90 -1.24 9.71
C TRP A 48 5.56 -1.70 10.33
N PRO A 49 5.09 -1.17 11.48
CA PRO A 49 3.84 -1.63 12.09
C PRO A 49 2.62 -1.35 11.21
N LEU A 50 2.65 -0.25 10.42
CA LEU A 50 1.58 0.08 9.48
C LEU A 50 1.39 -1.02 8.42
N PHE A 51 2.49 -1.45 7.82
CA PHE A 51 2.48 -2.50 6.80
C PHE A 51 2.13 -3.87 7.37
N TRP A 52 2.56 -4.14 8.62
CA TRP A 52 2.17 -5.36 9.31
C TRP A 52 0.67 -5.37 9.61
N LEU A 53 0.12 -4.24 10.07
CA LEU A 53 -1.32 -4.08 10.33
C LEU A 53 -2.12 -4.32 9.05
N HIS A 54 -1.74 -3.66 7.94
CA HIS A 54 -2.38 -3.84 6.63
C HIS A 54 -2.43 -5.32 6.24
N ARG A 55 -1.31 -6.03 6.27
CA ARG A 55 -1.26 -7.46 5.93
C ARG A 55 -2.07 -8.33 6.89
N GLY A 56 -2.03 -8.03 8.19
CA GLY A 56 -2.79 -8.76 9.21
C GLY A 56 -4.31 -8.61 9.05
N LEU A 57 -4.77 -7.40 8.75
CA LEU A 57 -6.18 -7.12 8.45
C LEU A 57 -6.62 -7.83 7.17
N GLY A 58 -5.79 -7.86 6.11
CA GLY A 58 -6.08 -8.58 4.87
C GLY A 58 -6.36 -10.07 5.12
N PHE A 59 -5.53 -10.75 5.92
CA PHE A 59 -5.81 -12.14 6.33
C PHE A 59 -7.09 -12.26 7.17
N GLY A 60 -7.37 -11.27 8.01
CA GLY A 60 -8.64 -11.20 8.75
C GLY A 60 -9.85 -11.09 7.81
N ILE A 61 -9.75 -10.29 6.75
CA ILE A 61 -10.79 -10.18 5.71
C ILE A 61 -11.00 -11.53 5.02
N VAL A 62 -9.95 -12.29 4.70
CA VAL A 62 -10.08 -13.62 4.09
C VAL A 62 -10.96 -14.53 4.94
N ALA A 63 -10.71 -14.60 6.26
CA ALA A 63 -11.51 -15.45 7.16
C ALA A 63 -12.97 -14.95 7.30
N LEU A 64 -13.17 -13.65 7.50
CA LEU A 64 -14.50 -13.04 7.61
C LEU A 64 -15.30 -13.21 6.31
N LEU A 65 -14.64 -13.06 5.15
CA LEU A 65 -15.26 -13.24 3.85
C LEU A 65 -15.65 -14.70 3.61
N ALA A 66 -14.82 -15.66 4.02
CA ALA A 66 -15.15 -17.09 3.92
C ALA A 66 -16.42 -17.42 4.70
N TRP A 67 -16.58 -16.94 5.94
CA TRP A 67 -17.82 -17.11 6.72
C TRP A 67 -19.02 -16.41 6.07
N LYS A 68 -18.82 -15.19 5.55
CA LYS A 68 -19.87 -14.46 4.83
C LYS A 68 -20.33 -15.24 3.60
N LEU A 69 -19.39 -15.72 2.78
CA LEU A 69 -19.69 -16.46 1.55
C LEU A 69 -20.37 -17.81 1.83
N ALA A 70 -19.92 -18.56 2.83
CA ALA A 70 -20.57 -19.80 3.24
C ALA A 70 -22.06 -19.56 3.57
N ARG A 71 -22.37 -18.47 4.29
CA ARG A 71 -23.73 -18.10 4.68
C ARG A 71 -24.61 -17.64 3.52
N VAL A 72 -24.04 -16.88 2.56
CA VAL A 72 -24.81 -16.32 1.44
C VAL A 72 -24.73 -17.17 0.17
N ARG A 73 -24.05 -18.33 0.20
CA ARG A 73 -23.79 -19.19 -0.95
C ARG A 73 -25.01 -19.41 -1.84
N ARG A 74 -26.15 -19.84 -1.27
CA ARG A 74 -27.37 -20.08 -2.05
C ARG A 74 -27.87 -18.85 -2.80
N ARG A 75 -27.75 -17.65 -2.21
CA ARG A 75 -28.14 -16.40 -2.86
C ARG A 75 -27.23 -15.99 -4.01
N LEU A 76 -25.98 -16.46 -4.01
CA LEU A 76 -25.02 -16.21 -5.10
C LEU A 76 -25.17 -17.21 -6.24
N THR A 77 -25.46 -18.48 -5.91
CA THR A 77 -25.49 -19.59 -6.87
C THR A 77 -26.88 -19.86 -7.49
N ASP A 78 -27.95 -19.33 -6.91
CA ASP A 78 -29.30 -19.51 -7.39
C ASP A 78 -29.83 -18.22 -8.04
N PRO A 79 -29.91 -18.14 -9.38
CA PRO A 79 -30.39 -16.96 -10.09
C PRO A 79 -31.84 -16.57 -9.76
N SER A 80 -32.68 -17.51 -9.33
CA SER A 80 -34.06 -17.25 -8.94
C SER A 80 -34.16 -16.33 -7.70
N LEU A 81 -33.12 -16.28 -6.89
CA LEU A 81 -33.03 -15.44 -5.71
C LEU A 81 -32.40 -14.06 -5.98
N TRP A 82 -32.00 -13.77 -7.22
CA TRP A 82 -31.33 -12.54 -7.57
C TRP A 82 -32.30 -11.35 -7.57
N ARG A 83 -31.79 -10.24 -7.08
CA ARG A 83 -32.46 -8.93 -7.01
C ARG A 83 -31.55 -7.88 -7.67
N ARG A 84 -32.04 -6.68 -7.97
CA ARG A 84 -31.24 -5.58 -8.50
C ARG A 84 -29.97 -5.30 -7.67
N SER A 85 -30.06 -5.42 -6.34
CA SER A 85 -28.91 -5.26 -5.44
C SER A 85 -27.94 -6.47 -5.43
N THR A 86 -28.23 -7.55 -6.14
CA THR A 86 -27.31 -8.70 -6.27
C THR A 86 -26.12 -8.34 -7.15
N ALA A 87 -26.33 -7.55 -8.21
CA ALA A 87 -25.23 -7.03 -9.04
C ALA A 87 -24.19 -6.27 -8.21
N LEU A 88 -24.64 -5.36 -7.32
CA LEU A 88 -23.75 -4.65 -6.40
C LEU A 88 -22.99 -5.61 -5.49
N SER A 89 -23.65 -6.65 -4.97
CA SER A 89 -22.98 -7.67 -4.13
C SER A 89 -21.91 -8.43 -4.90
N VAL A 90 -22.16 -8.76 -6.17
CA VAL A 90 -21.20 -9.45 -7.04
C VAL A 90 -20.02 -8.53 -7.37
N LEU A 91 -20.27 -7.27 -7.73
CA LEU A 91 -19.20 -6.30 -7.98
C LEU A 91 -18.31 -6.08 -6.74
N THR A 92 -18.93 -5.95 -5.56
CA THR A 92 -18.19 -5.83 -4.29
C THR A 92 -17.34 -7.09 -4.03
N LEU A 93 -17.88 -8.28 -4.31
CA LEU A 93 -17.14 -9.54 -4.15
C LEU A 93 -15.98 -9.63 -5.14
N VAL A 94 -16.19 -9.27 -6.40
CA VAL A 94 -15.11 -9.25 -7.42
C VAL A 94 -14.00 -8.30 -7.02
N ALA A 95 -14.33 -7.09 -6.56
CA ALA A 95 -13.34 -6.13 -6.09
C ALA A 95 -12.57 -6.65 -4.85
N ALA A 96 -13.28 -7.27 -3.90
CA ALA A 96 -12.64 -7.86 -2.71
C ALA A 96 -11.71 -9.02 -3.07
N LEU A 97 -12.14 -9.95 -3.93
CA LEU A 97 -11.29 -11.05 -4.39
C LEU A 97 -10.13 -10.54 -5.26
N GLY A 98 -10.35 -9.51 -6.08
CA GLY A 98 -9.31 -8.85 -6.85
C GLY A 98 -8.23 -8.24 -5.95
N ALA A 99 -8.62 -7.46 -4.95
CA ALA A 99 -7.68 -6.89 -3.99
C ALA A 99 -6.91 -7.97 -3.22
N LEU A 100 -7.60 -8.97 -2.67
CA LEU A 100 -6.96 -10.04 -1.90
C LEU A 100 -6.00 -10.88 -2.77
N SER A 101 -6.43 -11.31 -3.95
CA SER A 101 -5.60 -12.15 -4.82
C SER A 101 -4.36 -11.41 -5.34
N THR A 102 -4.52 -10.16 -5.78
CA THR A 102 -3.38 -9.34 -6.23
C THR A 102 -2.41 -9.02 -5.10
N GLY A 103 -2.89 -8.74 -3.89
CA GLY A 103 -2.06 -8.57 -2.72
C GLY A 103 -1.30 -9.82 -2.33
N ILE A 104 -1.95 -11.00 -2.33
CA ILE A 104 -1.30 -12.28 -2.03
C ILE A 104 -0.24 -12.60 -3.09
N VAL A 105 -0.57 -12.47 -4.38
CA VAL A 105 0.39 -12.73 -5.46
C VAL A 105 1.58 -11.78 -5.39
N TRP A 106 1.34 -10.51 -5.07
CA TRP A 106 2.40 -9.51 -4.89
C TRP A 106 3.40 -9.90 -3.82
N VAL A 107 2.96 -10.40 -2.67
CA VAL A 107 3.87 -10.76 -1.57
C VAL A 107 4.77 -11.97 -1.88
N PHE A 108 4.48 -12.74 -2.91
CA PHE A 108 5.37 -13.78 -3.45
C PHE A 108 6.35 -13.28 -4.52
N GLY A 109 6.33 -12.00 -4.85
CA GLY A 109 7.29 -11.38 -5.76
C GLY A 109 7.02 -11.64 -7.24
N LEU A 110 5.78 -12.01 -7.60
CA LEU A 110 5.40 -12.16 -9.00
C LEU A 110 5.27 -10.79 -9.66
N ASP A 111 6.17 -10.47 -10.59
CA ASP A 111 6.13 -9.24 -11.38
C ASP A 111 5.23 -9.42 -12.61
N VAL A 112 3.94 -9.24 -12.41
CA VAL A 112 2.95 -9.25 -13.49
C VAL A 112 2.63 -7.80 -13.87
N ARG A 113 2.78 -7.48 -15.15
CA ARG A 113 2.42 -6.18 -15.70
C ARG A 113 1.26 -6.33 -16.68
N LEU A 114 0.26 -5.50 -16.51
CA LEU A 114 -0.86 -5.34 -17.43
C LEU A 114 -0.69 -3.99 -18.14
N SER A 115 0.02 -3.97 -19.27
CA SER A 115 0.45 -2.73 -19.93
C SER A 115 1.33 -1.89 -18.99
N TYR A 116 0.94 -0.65 -18.70
CA TYR A 116 1.64 0.25 -17.78
C TYR A 116 1.36 -0.03 -16.28
N TRP A 117 0.38 -0.90 -15.99
CA TRP A 117 -0.05 -1.17 -14.63
C TRP A 117 0.76 -2.32 -14.03
N THR A 118 1.39 -2.07 -12.89
CA THR A 118 1.98 -3.14 -12.07
C THR A 118 0.88 -3.87 -11.31
N LEU A 119 1.18 -5.08 -10.85
CA LEU A 119 0.24 -5.82 -10.00
C LEU A 119 -0.13 -5.03 -8.73
N LEU A 120 0.80 -4.24 -8.19
CA LEU A 120 0.54 -3.34 -7.05
C LEU A 120 -0.46 -2.25 -7.43
N SER A 121 -0.33 -1.63 -8.62
CA SER A 121 -1.29 -0.63 -9.11
C SER A 121 -2.70 -1.21 -9.24
N VAL A 122 -2.80 -2.45 -9.74
CA VAL A 122 -4.08 -3.18 -9.84
C VAL A 122 -4.66 -3.46 -8.45
N HIS A 123 -3.81 -3.86 -7.48
CA HIS A 123 -4.21 -4.05 -6.08
C HIS A 123 -4.80 -2.76 -5.48
N VAL A 124 -4.11 -1.64 -5.65
CA VAL A 124 -4.56 -0.32 -5.19
C VAL A 124 -5.89 0.06 -5.86
N GLY A 125 -6.01 -0.16 -7.18
CA GLY A 125 -7.24 0.10 -7.93
C GLY A 125 -8.45 -0.66 -7.38
N PHE A 126 -8.30 -1.95 -7.10
CA PHE A 126 -9.34 -2.76 -6.45
C PHE A 126 -9.65 -2.27 -5.03
N GLY A 127 -8.64 -1.90 -4.25
CA GLY A 127 -8.81 -1.35 -2.91
C GLY A 127 -9.61 -0.06 -2.90
N LEU A 128 -9.28 0.89 -3.78
CA LEU A 128 -10.00 2.15 -3.92
C LEU A 128 -11.44 1.95 -4.42
N ALA A 129 -11.65 1.04 -5.39
CA ALA A 129 -12.98 0.71 -5.88
C ALA A 129 -13.83 0.01 -4.80
N LEU A 130 -13.20 -0.76 -3.94
CA LEU A 130 -13.89 -1.53 -2.90
C LEU A 130 -14.58 -0.63 -1.86
N LEU A 131 -14.01 0.53 -1.52
CA LEU A 131 -14.56 1.43 -0.50
C LEU A 131 -15.97 1.92 -0.85
N PRO A 132 -16.23 2.58 -2.02
CA PRO A 132 -17.58 2.99 -2.39
C PRO A 132 -18.53 1.79 -2.61
N LEU A 133 -18.02 0.67 -3.15
CA LEU A 133 -18.84 -0.52 -3.35
C LEU A 133 -19.31 -1.13 -2.02
N VAL A 134 -18.42 -1.24 -1.03
CA VAL A 134 -18.78 -1.74 0.31
C VAL A 134 -19.70 -0.76 1.01
N GLY A 135 -19.49 0.56 0.87
CA GLY A 135 -20.39 1.59 1.41
C GLY A 135 -21.81 1.47 0.86
N ALA A 136 -21.96 1.39 -0.47
CA ALA A 136 -23.25 1.21 -1.12
C ALA A 136 -23.88 -0.17 -0.77
N HIS A 137 -23.07 -1.22 -0.71
CA HIS A 137 -23.52 -2.55 -0.29
C HIS A 137 -24.02 -2.54 1.16
N ALA A 138 -23.31 -1.89 2.07
CA ALA A 138 -23.69 -1.75 3.46
C ALA A 138 -25.02 -0.98 3.60
N ALA A 139 -25.16 0.15 2.90
CA ALA A 139 -26.38 0.96 2.91
C ALA A 139 -27.63 0.18 2.46
N THR A 140 -27.47 -0.78 1.53
CA THR A 140 -28.58 -1.54 0.98
C THR A 140 -28.86 -2.89 1.68
N ARG A 141 -27.89 -3.43 2.42
CA ARG A 141 -27.96 -4.82 2.94
C ARG A 141 -27.70 -4.95 4.41
N PHE A 142 -26.94 -4.04 5.04
CA PHE A 142 -26.57 -4.20 6.43
C PHE A 142 -27.70 -3.80 7.34
N ARG A 143 -27.84 -4.58 8.41
CA ARG A 143 -28.67 -4.20 9.55
C ARG A 143 -27.79 -3.48 10.56
N LEU A 144 -28.31 -2.44 11.20
CA LEU A 144 -27.56 -1.71 12.22
C LEU A 144 -26.99 -2.67 13.28
N PRO A 145 -25.75 -2.45 13.72
CA PRO A 145 -25.13 -3.28 14.74
C PRO A 145 -25.83 -3.05 16.08
N ARG A 146 -25.87 -4.06 16.92
CA ARG A 146 -26.36 -3.97 18.30
C ARG A 146 -25.18 -4.23 19.24
N ARG A 147 -25.16 -3.58 20.38
CA ARG A 147 -24.11 -3.76 21.40
C ARG A 147 -23.88 -5.23 21.71
N VAL A 148 -24.96 -6.00 21.86
CA VAL A 148 -24.89 -7.43 22.14
C VAL A 148 -24.13 -8.24 21.08
N ASP A 149 -23.98 -7.72 19.86
CA ASP A 149 -23.26 -8.39 18.79
C ASP A 149 -21.73 -8.38 19.03
N PHE A 150 -21.22 -7.42 19.85
CA PHE A 150 -19.79 -7.20 20.14
C PHE A 150 -19.41 -7.41 21.62
N GLU A 151 -20.29 -7.13 22.57
CA GLU A 151 -19.99 -7.12 24.02
C GLU A 151 -19.81 -8.51 24.64
N ARG A 152 -20.15 -9.58 23.93
CA ARG A 152 -20.02 -10.93 24.48
C ARG A 152 -18.55 -11.32 24.57
N ARG A 153 -18.09 -11.80 25.74
CA ARG A 153 -16.72 -12.33 25.95
C ARG A 153 -16.30 -13.31 24.85
N ARG A 154 -17.22 -14.16 24.37
CA ARG A 154 -16.96 -15.09 23.26
C ARG A 154 -16.64 -14.36 21.96
N THR A 155 -17.30 -13.24 21.67
CA THR A 155 -17.00 -12.44 20.48
C THR A 155 -15.61 -11.84 20.57
N ALA A 156 -15.22 -11.25 21.70
CA ALA A 156 -13.88 -10.75 21.92
C ALA A 156 -12.81 -11.84 21.71
N ILE A 157 -12.99 -13.03 22.29
CA ILE A 157 -12.07 -14.16 22.10
C ILE A 157 -11.96 -14.54 20.61
N ARG A 158 -13.08 -14.59 19.87
CA ARG A 158 -13.09 -14.91 18.44
C ARG A 158 -12.29 -13.90 17.62
N TYR A 159 -12.41 -12.62 17.90
CA TYR A 159 -11.63 -11.58 17.22
C TYR A 159 -10.14 -11.63 17.59
N THR A 160 -9.82 -11.91 18.86
CA THR A 160 -8.42 -12.12 19.27
C THR A 160 -7.80 -13.29 18.52
N VAL A 161 -8.52 -14.43 18.44
CA VAL A 161 -8.05 -15.60 17.67
C VAL A 161 -7.91 -15.27 16.18
N LEU A 162 -8.85 -14.52 15.60
CA LEU A 162 -8.79 -14.09 14.20
C LEU A 162 -7.56 -13.23 13.91
N LEU A 163 -7.29 -12.24 14.76
CA LEU A 163 -6.12 -11.38 14.63
C LEU A 163 -4.80 -12.14 14.84
N ALA A 164 -4.77 -13.03 15.83
CA ALA A 164 -3.61 -13.89 16.05
C ALA A 164 -3.37 -14.83 14.87
N ALA A 165 -4.43 -15.40 14.29
CA ALA A 165 -4.34 -16.24 13.09
C ALA A 165 -3.89 -15.44 11.86
N GLY A 166 -4.34 -14.19 11.70
CA GLY A 166 -3.86 -13.27 10.66
C GLY A 166 -2.37 -12.98 10.78
N GLY A 167 -1.90 -12.67 11.99
CA GLY A 167 -0.47 -12.49 12.27
C GLY A 167 0.36 -13.74 12.02
N ALA A 168 -0.15 -14.92 12.44
CA ALA A 168 0.50 -16.21 12.17
C ALA A 168 0.56 -16.51 10.66
N ALA A 169 -0.53 -16.27 9.93
CA ALA A 169 -0.58 -16.45 8.48
C ALA A 169 0.44 -15.55 7.75
N TYR A 170 0.60 -14.30 8.20
CA TYR A 170 1.63 -13.41 7.70
C TYR A 170 3.05 -13.96 7.92
N ARG A 171 3.35 -14.45 9.14
CA ARG A 171 4.66 -15.05 9.45
C ARG A 171 4.90 -16.33 8.65
N LEU A 172 3.89 -17.16 8.52
CA LEU A 172 3.94 -18.37 7.70
C LEU A 172 4.21 -18.04 6.23
N GLN A 173 3.53 -17.05 5.67
CA GLN A 173 3.74 -16.60 4.31
C GLN A 173 5.19 -16.10 4.09
N GLN A 174 5.76 -15.37 5.07
CA GLN A 174 7.17 -14.96 5.00
C GLN A 174 8.10 -16.19 5.01
N GLY A 175 7.89 -17.12 5.95
CA GLY A 175 8.67 -18.37 5.99
C GLY A 175 8.55 -19.22 4.71
N LEU A 176 7.39 -19.18 4.04
CA LEU A 176 7.23 -19.83 2.73
C LEU A 176 8.03 -19.15 1.63
N ASN A 177 8.10 -17.81 1.61
CA ASN A 177 8.95 -17.08 0.68
C ASN A 177 10.42 -17.49 0.86
N ASP A 178 10.89 -17.52 2.12
CA ASP A 178 12.26 -17.87 2.46
C ASP A 178 12.57 -19.34 2.06
N LEU A 179 11.65 -20.26 2.37
CA LEU A 179 11.78 -21.69 2.06
C LEU A 179 11.79 -21.97 0.55
N LEU A 180 10.94 -21.27 -0.20
CA LEU A 180 10.77 -21.48 -1.63
C LEU A 180 11.73 -20.62 -2.47
N GLY A 181 12.51 -19.73 -1.84
CA GLY A 181 13.41 -18.81 -2.54
C GLY A 181 12.68 -17.90 -3.52
N THR A 182 11.47 -17.46 -3.19
CA THR A 182 10.71 -16.56 -4.07
C THR A 182 11.29 -15.15 -4.03
N ALA A 183 11.09 -14.34 -5.07
CA ALA A 183 11.51 -12.94 -5.07
C ALA A 183 10.87 -12.12 -3.93
N GLY A 184 9.76 -12.60 -3.37
CA GLY A 184 9.13 -12.03 -2.20
C GLY A 184 9.92 -12.16 -0.90
N ALA A 185 10.94 -13.04 -0.82
CA ALA A 185 11.81 -13.16 0.34
C ALA A 185 12.60 -11.88 0.60
N ASP A 186 13.11 -11.26 -0.46
CA ASP A 186 13.99 -10.08 -0.41
C ASP A 186 13.23 -8.74 -0.41
N ARG A 187 11.90 -8.77 -0.33
CA ARG A 187 11.13 -7.52 -0.30
C ARG A 187 11.36 -6.76 1.01
N ARG A 188 11.34 -5.45 0.90
CA ARG A 188 11.41 -4.57 2.08
C ARG A 188 10.13 -4.65 2.94
N PHE A 189 10.21 -4.08 4.14
CA PHE A 189 9.03 -3.95 5.03
C PHE A 189 7.88 -3.19 4.35
N THR A 190 8.17 -2.23 3.46
CA THR A 190 7.21 -1.51 2.63
C THR A 190 6.44 -2.41 1.66
N GLY A 191 6.98 -3.58 1.33
CA GLY A 191 6.45 -4.50 0.34
C GLY A 191 7.10 -4.36 -1.04
N SER A 192 8.04 -3.42 -1.19
CA SER A 192 8.76 -3.21 -2.44
C SER A 192 9.67 -4.38 -2.77
N GLN A 193 9.67 -4.77 -4.05
CA GLN A 193 10.49 -5.85 -4.60
C GLN A 193 11.86 -5.33 -5.02
N PRO A 194 12.94 -6.12 -4.86
CA PRO A 194 14.27 -5.70 -5.30
C PRO A 194 14.35 -5.58 -6.82
N ARG A 195 15.09 -4.58 -7.30
CA ARG A 195 15.48 -4.44 -8.70
C ARG A 195 16.98 -4.56 -8.83
N ALA A 196 17.40 -5.52 -9.64
CA ALA A 196 18.79 -5.70 -10.02
C ALA A 196 19.14 -4.80 -11.22
N GLY A 197 20.41 -4.50 -11.36
CA GLY A 197 20.96 -3.70 -12.45
C GLY A 197 21.68 -2.46 -11.95
N ALA A 198 22.37 -1.78 -12.85
CA ALA A 198 23.10 -0.56 -12.57
C ALA A 198 22.74 0.53 -13.57
N GLY A 199 22.77 1.78 -13.10
CA GLY A 199 22.47 2.96 -13.90
C GLY A 199 20.99 3.16 -14.21
N ASN A 200 20.68 4.32 -14.80
CA ASN A 200 19.31 4.77 -15.04
C ASN A 200 18.47 3.84 -15.92
N GLY A 201 19.10 3.11 -16.86
CA GLY A 201 18.40 2.16 -17.74
C GLY A 201 17.85 0.92 -17.04
N ALA A 202 18.30 0.64 -15.81
CA ALA A 202 17.80 -0.48 -15.01
C ALA A 202 16.52 -0.12 -14.23
N PHE A 203 16.16 1.15 -14.13
CA PHE A 203 14.99 1.58 -13.39
C PHE A 203 13.70 1.35 -14.19
N PRO A 204 12.64 0.81 -13.58
CA PRO A 204 11.35 0.76 -14.24
C PRO A 204 10.86 2.18 -14.49
N ILE A 205 10.40 2.44 -15.71
CA ILE A 205 9.67 3.66 -15.99
C ILE A 205 8.36 3.61 -15.20
N THR A 206 8.17 4.59 -14.34
CA THR A 206 6.96 4.75 -13.56
C THR A 206 6.40 6.12 -13.88
N SER A 207 5.32 6.19 -14.64
CA SER A 207 4.58 7.41 -14.86
C SER A 207 3.23 7.35 -14.15
N TRP A 208 2.79 8.47 -13.62
CA TRP A 208 1.43 8.65 -13.16
C TRP A 208 0.50 8.76 -14.39
N VAL A 209 -0.74 8.33 -14.27
CA VAL A 209 -1.72 8.26 -15.39
C VAL A 209 -1.90 9.57 -16.18
N ALA A 210 -1.63 10.70 -15.55
CA ALA A 210 -1.74 12.04 -16.14
C ALA A 210 -0.37 12.73 -16.32
N ASP A 211 0.72 11.98 -16.19
CA ASP A 211 2.07 12.51 -16.21
C ASP A 211 2.71 12.22 -17.57
N ASP A 212 2.83 13.24 -18.40
CA ASP A 212 3.44 13.20 -19.74
C ASP A 212 4.36 14.43 -19.88
N PRO A 213 5.49 14.46 -19.12
CA PRO A 213 6.38 15.60 -19.15
C PRO A 213 7.12 15.67 -20.48
N ASP A 214 7.20 16.86 -21.04
CA ASP A 214 8.07 17.13 -22.18
C ASP A 214 9.54 16.83 -21.83
N PRO A 215 10.35 16.36 -22.78
CA PRO A 215 11.78 16.23 -22.59
C PRO A 215 12.41 17.57 -22.16
N ILE A 216 13.30 17.50 -21.17
CA ILE A 216 14.01 18.70 -20.71
C ILE A 216 15.00 19.14 -21.78
N ASP A 217 14.89 20.38 -22.23
CA ASP A 217 15.93 21.02 -23.02
C ASP A 217 17.15 21.30 -22.11
N ARG A 218 18.25 20.61 -22.38
CA ARG A 218 19.47 20.70 -21.59
C ARG A 218 20.07 22.13 -21.61
N ASP A 219 20.03 22.79 -22.74
CA ASP A 219 20.63 24.10 -22.92
C ASP A 219 19.79 25.17 -22.20
N GLY A 220 18.49 24.97 -22.13
CA GLY A 220 17.57 25.85 -21.41
C GLY A 220 17.41 25.52 -19.93
N TYR A 221 17.96 24.39 -19.45
CA TYR A 221 17.80 23.99 -18.06
C TYR A 221 18.54 24.90 -17.09
N ARG A 222 17.90 25.26 -15.99
CA ARG A 222 18.49 25.99 -14.86
C ARG A 222 18.09 25.36 -13.53
N LEU A 223 19.10 25.06 -12.73
CA LEU A 223 18.92 24.78 -11.31
C LEU A 223 18.93 26.09 -10.56
N ARG A 224 17.85 26.47 -9.92
CA ARG A 224 17.73 27.70 -9.14
C ARG A 224 17.76 27.39 -7.65
N VAL A 225 18.59 28.12 -6.92
CA VAL A 225 18.65 28.14 -5.47
C VAL A 225 18.20 29.50 -4.98
N ASP A 226 17.05 29.59 -4.33
CA ASP A 226 16.45 30.83 -3.87
C ASP A 226 15.70 30.68 -2.53
N GLY A 227 15.05 31.76 -2.09
CA GLY A 227 14.30 31.80 -0.84
C GLY A 227 15.10 32.46 0.29
N LEU A 228 15.15 31.84 1.46
CA LEU A 228 15.85 32.35 2.64
C LEU A 228 17.34 31.99 2.57
N VAL A 229 18.03 32.53 1.57
CA VAL A 229 19.48 32.42 1.37
C VAL A 229 20.06 33.81 1.14
N SER A 230 21.35 34.02 1.48
CA SER A 230 22.00 35.34 1.34
C SER A 230 22.25 35.73 -0.12
N ASP A 231 22.70 34.73 -0.92
CA ASP A 231 23.15 34.92 -2.29
C ASP A 231 22.46 33.94 -3.23
N PRO A 232 21.20 34.22 -3.64
CA PRO A 232 20.48 33.36 -4.60
C PRO A 232 21.24 33.25 -5.92
N PHE A 233 21.25 32.04 -6.52
CA PHE A 233 21.94 31.82 -7.79
C PHE A 233 21.22 30.78 -8.68
N GLU A 234 21.66 30.74 -9.92
CA GLU A 234 21.24 29.73 -10.89
C GLU A 234 22.48 29.03 -11.47
N LEU A 235 22.35 27.71 -11.75
CA LEU A 235 23.35 26.91 -12.45
C LEU A 235 22.74 26.37 -13.72
N ASP A 236 23.45 26.41 -14.82
CA ASP A 236 23.09 25.68 -16.01
C ASP A 236 23.48 24.18 -15.91
N ALA A 237 23.07 23.39 -16.89
CA ALA A 237 23.31 21.95 -16.86
C ALA A 237 24.79 21.55 -16.89
N ASP A 238 25.65 22.41 -17.47
CA ASP A 238 27.09 22.15 -17.59
C ASP A 238 27.88 22.61 -16.37
N GLU A 239 27.31 23.53 -15.58
CA GLU A 239 27.86 23.96 -14.29
C GLU A 239 27.54 23.01 -13.14
N LEU A 240 26.63 22.01 -13.37
CA LEU A 240 26.29 21.01 -12.36
C LEU A 240 27.43 20.01 -12.16
N ASP A 241 28.32 20.31 -11.22
CA ASP A 241 29.40 19.40 -10.82
C ASP A 241 28.89 18.29 -9.89
N ALA A 242 28.49 17.17 -10.46
CA ALA A 242 28.04 16.00 -9.72
C ALA A 242 29.23 15.17 -9.18
N GLY A 243 30.15 15.82 -8.46
CA GLY A 243 31.37 15.20 -7.93
C GLY A 243 31.17 14.33 -6.70
N HIS A 244 30.05 14.47 -5.99
CA HIS A 244 29.80 13.66 -4.79
C HIS A 244 29.17 12.30 -5.12
N GLU A 245 29.76 11.24 -4.58
CA GLU A 245 29.24 9.86 -4.73
C GLU A 245 28.72 9.33 -3.40
N THR A 246 27.57 8.66 -3.44
CA THR A 246 26.97 8.01 -2.27
C THR A 246 26.20 6.76 -2.66
N ALA A 247 26.36 5.70 -1.88
CA ALA A 247 25.47 4.54 -1.99
C ALA A 247 24.17 4.81 -1.23
N ALA A 248 23.06 4.86 -1.94
CA ALA A 248 21.77 5.13 -1.32
C ALA A 248 20.66 4.25 -1.88
N LEU A 249 19.70 3.98 -1.00
CA LEU A 249 18.47 3.25 -1.31
C LEU A 249 17.46 4.20 -1.95
N LEU A 250 16.87 3.77 -3.06
CA LEU A 250 15.63 4.30 -3.61
C LEU A 250 14.51 3.29 -3.43
N ASP A 251 13.47 3.63 -2.66
CA ASP A 251 12.27 2.83 -2.45
C ASP A 251 11.07 3.53 -3.09
N CYS A 252 10.60 3.02 -4.21
CA CYS A 252 9.57 3.63 -5.03
C CYS A 252 8.17 3.19 -4.59
N THR A 253 7.22 4.12 -4.53
CA THR A 253 5.81 3.85 -4.23
C THR A 253 5.14 2.91 -5.24
N SER A 254 5.76 2.68 -6.42
CA SER A 254 5.33 1.68 -7.40
C SER A 254 5.67 0.25 -7.02
N GLY A 255 6.29 0.04 -5.85
CA GLY A 255 6.54 -1.27 -5.27
C GLY A 255 7.87 -1.91 -5.65
N TRP A 256 8.87 -1.14 -6.00
CA TRP A 256 10.23 -1.63 -6.22
C TRP A 256 11.26 -0.78 -5.46
N TYR A 257 12.39 -1.38 -5.17
CA TYR A 257 13.52 -0.66 -4.57
C TYR A 257 14.83 -1.08 -5.24
N THR A 258 15.82 -0.20 -5.13
CA THR A 258 17.19 -0.47 -5.56
C THR A 258 18.19 0.25 -4.65
N VAL A 259 19.40 -0.30 -4.55
CA VAL A 259 20.53 0.36 -3.92
C VAL A 259 21.55 0.64 -5.01
N GLN A 260 21.88 1.90 -5.23
CA GLN A 260 22.76 2.34 -6.30
C GLN A 260 23.83 3.29 -5.76
N ASN A 261 24.93 3.39 -6.48
CA ASN A 261 25.91 4.45 -6.30
C ASN A 261 25.45 5.68 -7.09
N TRP A 262 24.95 6.66 -6.36
CA TRP A 262 24.45 7.91 -6.92
C TRP A 262 25.59 8.91 -7.04
N ARG A 263 25.60 9.68 -8.13
CA ARG A 263 26.42 10.86 -8.27
C ARG A 263 25.54 12.11 -8.28
N GLY A 264 25.96 13.16 -7.60
CA GLY A 264 25.16 14.37 -7.49
C GLY A 264 25.88 15.47 -6.74
N ILE A 265 25.16 16.56 -6.52
CA ILE A 265 25.60 17.68 -5.72
C ILE A 265 24.90 17.58 -4.36
N ARG A 266 25.64 17.77 -3.29
CA ARG A 266 25.03 17.79 -1.96
C ARG A 266 24.21 19.08 -1.80
N VAL A 267 23.01 18.95 -1.26
CA VAL A 267 22.15 20.12 -0.98
C VAL A 267 22.83 21.06 -0.01
N GLY A 268 23.60 20.56 0.96
CA GLY A 268 24.40 21.37 1.87
C GLY A 268 25.41 22.27 1.13
N ASP A 269 26.09 21.74 0.12
CA ASP A 269 27.08 22.48 -0.67
C ASP A 269 26.39 23.59 -1.49
N LEU A 270 25.19 23.34 -2.03
CA LEU A 270 24.40 24.38 -2.72
C LEU A 270 23.94 25.49 -1.75
N LEU A 271 23.53 25.12 -0.55
CA LEU A 271 23.13 26.09 0.47
C LEU A 271 24.32 26.90 0.98
N GLU A 272 25.49 26.28 1.14
CA GLU A 272 26.74 26.98 1.50
C GLU A 272 27.16 27.95 0.41
N ALA A 273 27.10 27.54 -0.87
CA ALA A 273 27.38 28.42 -2.02
C ALA A 273 26.39 29.58 -2.10
N ALA A 274 25.16 29.41 -1.63
CA ALA A 274 24.15 30.46 -1.52
C ALA A 274 24.33 31.38 -0.29
N GLY A 275 25.48 31.30 0.39
CA GLY A 275 25.76 32.09 1.59
C GLY A 275 25.09 31.60 2.85
N GLY A 276 24.60 30.35 2.84
CA GLY A 276 23.85 29.73 3.94
C GLY A 276 22.38 30.15 4.01
N ALA A 277 21.65 29.46 4.84
CA ALA A 277 20.27 29.81 5.13
C ALA A 277 20.19 31.01 6.05
N THR A 278 19.38 32.01 5.70
CA THR A 278 19.20 33.24 6.46
C THR A 278 17.89 33.25 7.23
N ALA A 279 17.91 33.75 8.46
CA ALA A 279 16.70 33.95 9.22
C ALA A 279 15.94 35.18 8.71
N ASP A 280 14.66 35.08 8.45
CA ASP A 280 13.76 36.18 8.16
C ASP A 280 13.15 36.71 9.47
N GLY A 281 14.00 37.32 10.31
CA GLY A 281 13.68 37.83 11.63
C GLY A 281 14.02 36.86 12.78
N PRO A 282 13.86 37.31 14.05
CA PRO A 282 14.36 36.61 15.23
C PRO A 282 13.70 35.23 15.52
N ASP A 283 12.58 34.93 14.89
CA ASP A 283 11.79 33.70 15.14
C ASP A 283 11.61 32.82 13.90
N ARG A 284 12.28 33.07 12.77
CA ARG A 284 12.12 32.35 11.52
C ARG A 284 13.43 31.77 11.01
N GLU A 285 13.87 30.70 11.65
CA GLU A 285 14.93 29.87 11.06
C GLU A 285 14.36 28.98 9.95
N PRO A 286 15.04 28.81 8.80
CA PRO A 286 14.64 27.88 7.77
C PRO A 286 14.62 26.46 8.32
N ALA A 287 13.46 25.81 8.30
CA ALA A 287 13.28 24.48 8.86
C ALA A 287 13.31 23.38 7.78
N TYR A 288 13.17 23.75 6.49
CA TYR A 288 13.11 22.79 5.37
C TYR A 288 13.54 23.44 4.06
N ALA A 289 13.99 22.60 3.13
CA ALA A 289 14.19 22.94 1.72
C ALA A 289 13.02 22.41 0.89
N ARG A 290 12.49 23.22 -0.03
CA ARG A 290 11.49 22.80 -1.01
C ARG A 290 12.19 22.50 -2.33
N PHE A 291 11.91 21.33 -2.88
CA PHE A 291 12.33 20.94 -4.22
C PHE A 291 11.12 21.03 -5.16
N THR A 292 11.29 21.72 -6.27
CA THR A 292 10.27 21.78 -7.32
C THR A 292 10.89 21.26 -8.62
N SER A 293 10.31 20.22 -9.19
CA SER A 293 10.78 19.68 -10.46
C SER A 293 10.22 20.49 -11.63
N VAL A 294 10.84 20.36 -12.81
CA VAL A 294 10.34 20.95 -14.08
C VAL A 294 8.95 20.42 -14.46
N THR A 295 8.56 19.25 -13.96
CA THR A 295 7.23 18.64 -14.15
C THR A 295 6.18 19.17 -13.16
N GLY A 296 6.55 20.10 -12.26
CA GLY A 296 5.66 20.71 -11.28
C GLY A 296 5.49 19.92 -9.98
N TYR A 297 6.14 18.78 -9.80
CA TYR A 297 6.18 18.07 -8.51
C TYR A 297 6.90 18.92 -7.45
N ARG A 298 6.35 18.89 -6.22
CA ARG A 298 6.84 19.69 -5.08
C ARG A 298 6.98 18.83 -3.84
#